data_cc89f0f6366cc5641cb68a53eb9369a6
#
_entry.id   cc89f0f6366cc5641cb68a53eb9369a6
#
_cell.length_a   1.000
_cell.length_b   1.000
_cell.length_c   1.000
_cell.angle_alpha   90.00
_cell.angle_beta   90.00
_cell.angle_gamma   90.00
#
_symmetry.space_group_name_H-M   'P 1'
#
loop_
_entity.id
_entity.type
_entity.pdbx_description
1 polymer ?
#
loop_
_entity_poly.entity_id
_entity_poly.type
_entity_poly.pdbx_seq_one_letter_code
_entity_poly.pdbx_strand_id
1 'polypeptide(L)'
;MFPSIFNQAWELSAVKDYDPEDKSGFFSSTYRAYNCAMTLICSAIIVCDRFLARFLYAKDFYSAWKYVPWLTIAILFGALSGYMGGFFTAVKDSRIFATSTLVGAVSNIALNLILTPFMGPMGAAIATTICYVEVFVVRYLQSKKYISLKLNVLRDSISYIFLVLQSIVLLTLPENFLMYGINVFLFGLVFLLYLKDIQLILCKVIHRRGRR
;
A
#
# COMPACT_ATOMS: atom_id res chain seq x y z
N MET A 1 -5.07 -11.77 -2.11
CA MET A 1 -5.52 -12.60 -0.98
C MET A 1 -5.21 -11.99 0.40
N PHE A 2 -3.93 -11.73 0.77
CA PHE A 2 -3.58 -11.21 2.10
C PHE A 2 -4.35 -9.92 2.50
N PRO A 3 -4.45 -8.86 1.67
CA PRO A 3 -5.19 -7.66 2.02
C PRO A 3 -6.69 -7.88 2.24
N SER A 4 -7.32 -8.76 1.47
CA SER A 4 -8.76 -9.03 1.59
C SER A 4 -9.10 -9.78 2.89
N ILE A 5 -8.30 -10.78 3.25
CA ILE A 5 -8.48 -11.52 4.52
C ILE A 5 -8.26 -10.59 5.71
N PHE A 6 -7.21 -9.77 5.65
CA PHE A 6 -6.94 -8.78 6.70
C PHE A 6 -8.10 -7.78 6.82
N ASN A 7 -8.59 -7.22 5.71
CA ASN A 7 -9.70 -6.25 5.74
C ASN A 7 -10.98 -6.83 6.34
N GLN A 8 -11.34 -8.08 6.03
CA GLN A 8 -12.52 -8.73 6.64
C GLN A 8 -12.39 -8.87 8.16
N ALA A 9 -11.23 -9.35 8.64
CA ALA A 9 -10.98 -9.43 10.08
C ALA A 9 -10.90 -8.05 10.74
N TRP A 10 -10.33 -7.08 10.03
CA TRP A 10 -10.22 -5.69 10.46
C TRP A 10 -11.58 -5.02 10.62
N GLU A 11 -12.48 -5.15 9.66
CA GLU A 11 -13.84 -4.57 9.72
C GLU A 11 -14.60 -5.05 10.96
N LEU A 12 -14.51 -6.35 11.27
CA LEU A 12 -15.12 -6.90 12.49
C LEU A 12 -14.53 -6.29 13.77
N SER A 13 -13.22 -6.12 13.83
CA SER A 13 -12.53 -5.51 14.97
C SER A 13 -12.85 -4.01 15.07
N ALA A 14 -12.89 -3.31 13.95
CA ALA A 14 -13.22 -1.89 13.91
C ALA A 14 -14.63 -1.61 14.42
N VAL A 15 -15.59 -2.47 14.09
CA VAL A 15 -16.98 -2.33 14.59
C VAL A 15 -17.08 -2.65 16.08
N LYS A 16 -16.37 -3.70 16.54
CA LYS A 16 -16.45 -4.17 17.93
C LYS A 16 -15.80 -3.23 18.94
N ASP A 17 -14.62 -2.74 18.59
CA ASP A 17 -13.74 -2.00 19.50
C ASP A 17 -13.64 -0.50 19.13
N TYR A 18 -14.66 0.05 18.44
CA TYR A 18 -14.65 1.42 17.95
C TYR A 18 -14.47 2.44 19.07
N ASP A 19 -13.39 3.22 18.99
CA ASP A 19 -13.05 4.32 19.90
C ASP A 19 -12.63 5.55 19.06
N PRO A 20 -13.45 6.61 18.98
CA PRO A 20 -13.15 7.80 18.18
C PRO A 20 -11.87 8.51 18.58
N GLU A 21 -11.47 8.45 19.85
CA GLU A 21 -10.27 9.11 20.35
C GLU A 21 -9.02 8.23 20.29
N ASP A 22 -9.18 6.94 19.90
CA ASP A 22 -8.10 5.94 19.91
C ASP A 22 -7.27 5.97 21.20
N LYS A 23 -7.95 6.02 22.37
CA LYS A 23 -7.29 6.11 23.69
C LYS A 23 -6.33 4.97 23.95
N SER A 24 -6.71 3.77 23.51
CA SER A 24 -5.87 2.57 23.62
C SER A 24 -4.68 2.57 22.65
N GLY A 25 -4.71 3.42 21.62
CA GLY A 25 -3.73 3.43 20.52
C GLY A 25 -3.81 2.17 19.65
N PHE A 26 -4.91 1.40 19.76
CA PHE A 26 -5.08 0.16 19.02
C PHE A 26 -5.17 0.40 17.51
N PHE A 27 -5.99 1.35 17.08
CA PHE A 27 -6.20 1.68 15.69
C PHE A 27 -4.93 2.25 15.06
N SER A 28 -4.29 3.23 15.71
CA SER A 28 -3.03 3.81 15.22
C SER A 28 -1.90 2.79 15.16
N SER A 29 -1.79 1.88 16.13
CA SER A 29 -0.74 0.84 16.14
C SER A 29 -0.98 -0.24 15.08
N THR A 30 -2.24 -0.60 14.83
CA THR A 30 -2.62 -1.57 13.80
C THR A 30 -2.37 -0.99 12.41
N TYR A 31 -2.74 0.28 12.18
CA TYR A 31 -2.40 0.97 10.91
C TYR A 31 -0.90 0.95 10.66
N ARG A 32 -0.10 1.36 11.65
CA ARG A 32 1.37 1.40 11.50
C ARG A 32 1.95 0.03 11.17
N ALA A 33 1.48 -1.02 11.86
CA ALA A 33 1.92 -2.38 11.59
C ALA A 33 1.52 -2.84 10.17
N TYR A 34 0.29 -2.55 9.76
CA TYR A 34 -0.23 -2.92 8.44
C TYR A 34 0.49 -2.16 7.33
N ASN A 35 0.64 -0.84 7.47
CA ASN A 35 1.38 -0.02 6.52
C ASN A 35 2.85 -0.44 6.39
N CYS A 36 3.54 -0.68 7.53
CA CYS A 36 4.90 -1.21 7.55
C CYS A 36 5.00 -2.53 6.76
N ALA A 37 4.15 -3.50 7.07
CA ALA A 37 4.17 -4.80 6.39
C ALA A 37 3.91 -4.66 4.88
N MET A 38 2.86 -3.92 4.49
CA MET A 38 2.51 -3.72 3.09
C MET A 38 3.59 -2.97 2.30
N THR A 39 4.20 -1.93 2.89
CA THR A 39 5.27 -1.16 2.25
C THR A 39 6.54 -1.99 2.07
N LEU A 40 6.92 -2.79 3.06
CA LEU A 40 8.09 -3.68 2.97
C LEU A 40 7.87 -4.80 1.95
N ILE A 41 6.69 -5.40 1.92
CA ILE A 41 6.33 -6.43 0.91
C ILE A 41 6.36 -5.81 -0.49
N CYS A 42 5.77 -4.62 -0.67
CA CYS A 42 5.77 -3.90 -1.94
C CYS A 42 7.21 -3.63 -2.41
N SER A 43 8.05 -3.06 -1.54
CA SER A 43 9.45 -2.77 -1.85
C SER A 43 10.25 -4.03 -2.19
N ALA A 44 10.05 -5.13 -1.45
CA ALA A 44 10.70 -6.41 -1.71
C ALA A 44 10.28 -7.00 -3.07
N ILE A 45 8.99 -6.92 -3.43
CA ILE A 45 8.49 -7.37 -4.73
C ILE A 45 9.15 -6.56 -5.84
N ILE A 46 9.26 -5.23 -5.71
CA ILE A 46 9.90 -4.38 -6.72
C ILE A 46 11.38 -4.75 -6.90
N VAL A 47 12.13 -4.99 -5.81
CA VAL A 47 13.53 -5.42 -5.88
C VAL A 47 13.67 -6.77 -6.59
N CYS A 48 12.77 -7.71 -6.30
CA CYS A 48 12.80 -9.07 -6.84
C CYS A 48 12.05 -9.22 -8.17
N ASP A 49 11.45 -8.17 -8.71
CA ASP A 49 10.48 -8.24 -9.81
C ASP A 49 11.00 -9.00 -11.04
N ARG A 50 12.17 -8.62 -11.57
CA ARG A 50 12.75 -9.28 -12.74
C ARG A 50 13.10 -10.75 -12.48
N PHE A 51 13.56 -11.05 -11.26
CA PHE A 51 13.83 -12.42 -10.85
C PHE A 51 12.53 -13.23 -10.80
N LEU A 52 11.49 -12.71 -10.14
CA LEU A 52 10.18 -13.34 -10.06
C LEU A 52 9.55 -13.52 -11.45
N ALA A 53 9.69 -12.54 -12.32
CA ALA A 53 9.16 -12.60 -13.68
C ALA A 53 9.76 -13.74 -14.50
N ARG A 54 11.06 -14.06 -14.32
CA ARG A 54 11.73 -15.19 -15.02
C ARG A 54 11.16 -16.54 -14.62
N PHE A 55 10.68 -16.67 -13.36
CA PHE A 55 10.11 -17.91 -12.86
C PHE A 55 8.59 -18.02 -13.10
N LEU A 56 7.87 -16.89 -13.00
CA LEU A 56 6.41 -16.90 -12.98
C LEU A 56 5.80 -16.72 -14.37
N TYR A 57 6.50 -16.02 -15.30
CA TYR A 57 5.92 -15.68 -16.58
C TYR A 57 6.43 -16.59 -17.69
N ALA A 58 5.49 -17.09 -18.53
CA ALA A 58 5.84 -17.76 -19.77
C ALA A 58 6.62 -16.79 -20.69
N LYS A 59 7.43 -17.33 -21.60
CA LYS A 59 8.33 -16.55 -22.47
C LYS A 59 7.64 -15.37 -23.16
N ASP A 60 6.43 -15.55 -23.65
CA ASP A 60 5.65 -14.55 -24.38
C ASP A 60 5.13 -13.42 -23.46
N PHE A 61 4.96 -13.70 -22.16
CA PHE A 61 4.47 -12.74 -21.16
C PHE A 61 5.56 -12.13 -20.29
N TYR A 62 6.84 -12.45 -20.57
CA TYR A 62 7.94 -11.92 -19.76
C TYR A 62 7.92 -10.40 -19.64
N SER A 63 7.56 -9.67 -20.72
CA SER A 63 7.48 -8.20 -20.73
C SER A 63 6.51 -7.60 -19.72
N ALA A 64 5.63 -8.41 -19.11
CA ALA A 64 4.66 -7.96 -18.11
C ALA A 64 5.32 -7.47 -16.80
N TRP A 65 6.59 -7.83 -16.52
CA TRP A 65 7.34 -7.32 -15.38
C TRP A 65 7.35 -5.79 -15.30
N LYS A 66 7.30 -5.10 -16.44
CA LYS A 66 7.30 -3.64 -16.51
C LYS A 66 6.13 -2.99 -15.78
N TYR A 67 5.00 -3.67 -15.67
CA TYR A 67 3.77 -3.14 -15.06
C TYR A 67 3.66 -3.47 -13.57
N VAL A 68 4.36 -4.52 -13.13
CA VAL A 68 4.28 -5.02 -11.75
C VAL A 68 4.63 -3.98 -10.69
N PRO A 69 5.68 -3.15 -10.83
CA PRO A 69 6.01 -2.16 -9.82
C PRO A 69 4.86 -1.18 -9.55
N TRP A 70 4.25 -0.63 -10.61
CA TRP A 70 3.13 0.30 -10.47
C TRP A 70 1.89 -0.38 -9.89
N LEU A 71 1.54 -1.57 -10.37
CA LEU A 71 0.40 -2.32 -9.85
C LEU A 71 0.60 -2.74 -8.39
N THR A 72 1.83 -3.02 -7.98
CA THR A 72 2.14 -3.35 -6.58
C THR A 72 1.95 -2.14 -5.67
N ILE A 73 2.34 -0.93 -6.13
CA ILE A 73 2.04 0.33 -5.43
C ILE A 73 0.53 0.56 -5.38
N ALA A 74 -0.20 0.28 -6.47
CA ALA A 74 -1.67 0.37 -6.47
C ALA A 74 -2.30 -0.56 -5.43
N ILE A 75 -1.82 -1.80 -5.30
CA ILE A 75 -2.28 -2.75 -4.29
C ILE A 75 -2.00 -2.23 -2.88
N LEU A 76 -0.84 -1.63 -2.63
CA LEU A 76 -0.51 -1.00 -1.35
C LEU A 76 -1.56 0.05 -0.97
N PHE A 77 -1.81 1.03 -1.84
CA PHE A 77 -2.79 2.08 -1.56
C PHE A 77 -4.23 1.56 -1.51
N GLY A 78 -4.57 0.56 -2.32
CA GLY A 78 -5.84 -0.17 -2.23
C GLY A 78 -6.04 -0.83 -0.86
N ALA A 79 -5.00 -1.47 -0.33
CA ALA A 79 -5.01 -2.08 0.99
C ALA A 79 -5.17 -1.04 2.11
N LEU A 80 -4.43 0.07 2.05
CA LEU A 80 -4.54 1.17 3.01
C LEU A 80 -5.89 1.87 2.93
N SER A 81 -6.45 2.05 1.74
CA SER A 81 -7.79 2.60 1.57
C SER A 81 -8.87 1.67 2.13
N GLY A 82 -8.69 0.34 2.02
CA GLY A 82 -9.54 -0.66 2.66
C GLY A 82 -9.50 -0.56 4.18
N TYR A 83 -8.31 -0.38 4.76
CA TYR A 83 -8.15 -0.15 6.19
C TYR A 83 -8.97 1.06 6.67
N MET A 84 -8.87 2.20 5.96
CA MET A 84 -9.66 3.40 6.28
C MET A 84 -11.17 3.16 6.10
N GLY A 85 -11.54 2.31 5.13
CA GLY A 85 -12.92 1.91 4.87
C GLY A 85 -13.61 1.25 6.06
N GLY A 86 -12.87 0.48 6.88
CA GLY A 86 -13.38 -0.17 8.08
C GLY A 86 -13.97 0.81 9.11
N PHE A 87 -13.44 2.03 9.20
CA PHE A 87 -14.00 3.05 10.10
C PHE A 87 -15.38 3.51 9.65
N PHE A 88 -15.61 3.67 8.34
CA PHE A 88 -16.92 4.06 7.80
C PHE A 88 -17.97 2.97 8.01
N THR A 89 -17.54 1.70 7.95
CA THR A 89 -18.39 0.56 8.31
C THR A 89 -18.76 0.60 9.80
N ALA A 90 -17.79 0.91 10.68
CA ALA A 90 -18.01 0.98 12.12
C ALA A 90 -19.03 2.07 12.51
N VAL A 91 -18.96 3.25 11.84
CA VAL A 91 -19.91 4.35 12.07
C VAL A 91 -21.18 4.26 11.22
N LYS A 92 -21.35 3.19 10.43
CA LYS A 92 -22.48 2.96 9.51
C LYS A 92 -22.66 4.07 8.46
N ASP A 93 -21.58 4.77 8.10
CA ASP A 93 -21.59 5.79 7.04
C ASP A 93 -21.07 5.22 5.72
N SER A 94 -21.93 4.44 5.06
CA SER A 94 -21.62 3.83 3.76
C SER A 94 -21.51 4.85 2.61
N ARG A 95 -22.02 6.09 2.80
CA ARG A 95 -22.01 7.13 1.77
C ARG A 95 -20.57 7.52 1.41
N ILE A 96 -19.69 7.70 2.39
CA ILE A 96 -18.28 8.05 2.17
C ILE A 96 -17.55 6.91 1.46
N PHE A 97 -17.85 5.68 1.85
CA PHE A 97 -17.28 4.51 1.18
C PHE A 97 -17.68 4.46 -0.30
N ALA A 98 -18.97 4.65 -0.60
CA ALA A 98 -19.51 4.64 -1.96
C ALA A 98 -18.98 5.81 -2.79
N THR A 99 -19.00 7.04 -2.25
CA THR A 99 -18.53 8.24 -2.97
C THR A 99 -17.03 8.19 -3.27
N SER A 100 -16.19 7.77 -2.31
CA SER A 100 -14.75 7.62 -2.54
C SER A 100 -14.44 6.58 -3.62
N THR A 101 -15.18 5.48 -3.63
CA THR A 101 -15.04 4.44 -4.66
C THR A 101 -15.48 4.96 -6.03
N LEU A 102 -16.59 5.72 -6.08
CA LEU A 102 -17.08 6.32 -7.32
C LEU A 102 -16.08 7.34 -7.89
N VAL A 103 -15.54 8.22 -7.06
CA VAL A 103 -14.47 9.16 -7.46
C VAL A 103 -13.31 8.39 -8.08
N GLY A 104 -12.80 7.38 -7.39
CA GLY A 104 -11.70 6.56 -7.92
C GLY A 104 -12.06 5.86 -9.23
N ALA A 105 -13.28 5.34 -9.39
CA ALA A 105 -13.70 4.69 -10.63
C ALA A 105 -13.77 5.69 -11.80
N VAL A 106 -14.35 6.87 -11.59
CA VAL A 106 -14.41 7.93 -12.60
C VAL A 106 -13.02 8.43 -12.98
N SER A 107 -12.16 8.71 -12.00
CA SER A 107 -10.75 9.07 -12.23
C SER A 107 -10.01 7.98 -13.02
N ASN A 108 -10.22 6.71 -12.66
CA ASN A 108 -9.58 5.58 -13.36
C ASN A 108 -9.99 5.52 -14.83
N ILE A 109 -11.28 5.66 -15.14
CA ILE A 109 -11.77 5.70 -16.51
C ILE A 109 -11.16 6.88 -17.27
N ALA A 110 -11.22 8.08 -16.70
CA ALA A 110 -10.69 9.28 -17.34
C ALA A 110 -9.17 9.18 -17.60
N LEU A 111 -8.40 8.74 -16.62
CA LEU A 111 -6.96 8.56 -16.76
C LEU A 111 -6.59 7.45 -17.74
N ASN A 112 -7.36 6.36 -17.80
CA ASN A 112 -7.14 5.31 -18.79
C ASN A 112 -7.39 5.84 -20.20
N LEU A 113 -8.46 6.61 -20.43
CA LEU A 113 -8.76 7.21 -21.74
C LEU A 113 -7.65 8.18 -22.20
N ILE A 114 -6.99 8.87 -21.27
CA ILE A 114 -5.90 9.81 -21.56
C ILE A 114 -4.57 9.07 -21.73
N LEU A 115 -4.18 8.23 -20.75
CA LEU A 115 -2.83 7.68 -20.69
C LEU A 115 -2.62 6.45 -21.58
N THR A 116 -3.65 5.60 -21.73
CA THR A 116 -3.49 4.35 -22.49
C THR A 116 -3.19 4.57 -23.97
N PRO A 117 -3.77 5.56 -24.68
CA PRO A 117 -3.42 5.83 -26.07
C PRO A 117 -1.95 6.22 -26.28
N PHE A 118 -1.33 6.89 -25.28
CA PHE A 118 0.06 7.36 -25.39
C PHE A 118 1.08 6.35 -24.85
N MET A 119 0.72 5.57 -23.80
CA MET A 119 1.65 4.72 -23.06
C MET A 119 1.28 3.23 -23.12
N GLY A 120 0.19 2.88 -23.82
CA GLY A 120 -0.29 1.50 -23.87
C GLY A 120 -0.63 0.94 -22.48
N PRO A 121 -0.33 -0.34 -22.20
CA PRO A 121 -0.63 -0.98 -20.90
C PRO A 121 0.07 -0.32 -19.70
N MET A 122 1.19 0.39 -19.93
CA MET A 122 1.86 1.16 -18.88
C MET A 122 0.98 2.32 -18.40
N GLY A 123 0.29 2.99 -19.32
CA GLY A 123 -0.67 4.05 -18.99
C GLY A 123 -1.80 3.55 -18.09
N ALA A 124 -2.31 2.35 -18.36
CA ALA A 124 -3.34 1.72 -17.53
C ALA A 124 -2.82 1.37 -16.12
N ALA A 125 -1.59 0.88 -15.99
CA ALA A 125 -0.97 0.59 -14.70
C ALA A 125 -0.78 1.87 -13.86
N ILE A 126 -0.32 2.95 -14.47
CA ILE A 126 -0.14 4.25 -13.81
C ILE A 126 -1.50 4.84 -13.44
N ALA A 127 -2.50 4.81 -14.34
CA ALA A 127 -3.87 5.27 -14.06
C ALA A 127 -4.46 4.56 -12.83
N THR A 128 -4.29 3.25 -12.75
CA THR A 128 -4.73 2.45 -11.61
C THR A 128 -4.02 2.87 -10.32
N THR A 129 -2.72 3.12 -10.38
CA THR A 129 -1.95 3.56 -9.22
C THR A 129 -2.43 4.91 -8.71
N ILE A 130 -2.60 5.90 -9.60
CA ILE A 130 -3.09 7.24 -9.24
C ILE A 130 -4.48 7.14 -8.62
N CYS A 131 -5.38 6.38 -9.21
CA CYS A 131 -6.73 6.16 -8.71
C CYS A 131 -6.74 5.63 -7.27
N TYR A 132 -5.94 4.61 -6.95
CA TYR A 132 -5.88 4.07 -5.59
C TYR A 132 -5.24 5.05 -4.59
N VAL A 133 -4.28 5.86 -5.02
CA VAL A 133 -3.74 6.96 -4.21
C VAL A 133 -4.83 7.98 -3.90
N GLU A 134 -5.62 8.39 -4.90
CA GLU A 134 -6.75 9.32 -4.73
C GLU A 134 -7.78 8.77 -3.73
N VAL A 135 -8.20 7.53 -3.91
CA VAL A 135 -9.17 6.87 -2.99
C VAL A 135 -8.61 6.83 -1.56
N PHE A 136 -7.33 6.49 -1.40
CA PHE A 136 -6.69 6.49 -0.09
C PHE A 136 -6.68 7.88 0.54
N VAL A 137 -6.28 8.91 -0.21
CA VAL A 137 -6.23 10.29 0.29
C VAL A 137 -7.62 10.77 0.69
N VAL A 138 -8.64 10.56 -0.15
CA VAL A 138 -10.03 10.93 0.16
C VAL A 138 -10.49 10.25 1.44
N ARG A 139 -10.30 8.92 1.56
CA ARG A 139 -10.69 8.17 2.75
C ARG A 139 -9.93 8.59 4.00
N TYR A 140 -8.63 8.84 3.87
CA TYR A 140 -7.81 9.33 4.98
C TYR A 140 -8.29 10.70 5.48
N LEU A 141 -8.58 11.65 4.58
CA LEU A 141 -9.09 12.96 4.96
C LEU A 141 -10.47 12.88 5.62
N GLN A 142 -11.34 12.03 5.11
CA GLN A 142 -12.67 11.82 5.67
C GLN A 142 -12.64 11.07 7.00
N SER A 143 -11.72 10.12 7.18
CA SER A 143 -11.60 9.36 8.44
C SER A 143 -11.25 10.24 9.65
N LYS A 144 -10.59 11.38 9.44
CA LYS A 144 -10.28 12.36 10.49
C LYS A 144 -11.51 12.91 11.21
N LYS A 145 -12.69 12.82 10.58
CA LYS A 145 -13.96 13.26 11.21
C LYS A 145 -14.47 12.25 12.25
N TYR A 146 -14.06 11.00 12.14
CA TYR A 146 -14.58 9.88 12.91
C TYR A 146 -13.57 9.30 13.89
N ILE A 147 -12.27 9.48 13.62
CA ILE A 147 -11.22 8.92 14.46
C ILE A 147 -9.95 9.76 14.44
N SER A 148 -9.35 9.92 15.61
CA SER A 148 -8.09 10.66 15.82
C SER A 148 -6.88 9.73 15.71
N LEU A 149 -6.49 9.36 14.47
CA LEU A 149 -5.33 8.51 14.24
C LEU A 149 -4.01 9.27 14.44
N LYS A 150 -3.11 8.71 15.24
CA LYS A 150 -1.75 9.22 15.42
C LYS A 150 -0.81 8.60 14.39
N LEU A 151 -0.79 9.14 13.17
CA LEU A 151 -0.01 8.66 12.04
C LEU A 151 1.24 9.49 11.82
N ASN A 152 2.31 8.85 11.38
CA ASN A 152 3.53 9.54 10.97
C ASN A 152 3.53 9.77 9.44
N VAL A 153 2.67 10.70 9.00
CA VAL A 153 2.42 10.96 7.58
C VAL A 153 3.69 11.31 6.81
N LEU A 154 4.61 12.08 7.41
CA LEU A 154 5.87 12.45 6.75
C LEU A 154 6.74 11.22 6.43
N ARG A 155 6.94 10.34 7.41
CA ARG A 155 7.70 9.10 7.25
C ARG A 155 7.07 8.20 6.18
N ASP A 156 5.76 8.02 6.26
CA ASP A 156 5.02 7.16 5.34
C ASP A 156 5.09 7.71 3.91
N SER A 157 4.95 9.04 3.73
CA SER A 157 5.11 9.68 2.42
C SER A 157 6.53 9.52 1.85
N ILE A 158 7.58 9.65 2.68
CA ILE A 158 8.97 9.42 2.24
C ILE A 158 9.15 7.96 1.76
N SER A 159 8.58 6.99 2.49
CA SER A 159 8.66 5.59 2.07
C SER A 159 7.94 5.33 0.74
N TYR A 160 6.80 5.97 0.50
CA TYR A 160 6.09 5.85 -0.79
C TYR A 160 6.89 6.49 -1.94
N ILE A 161 7.58 7.61 -1.70
CA ILE A 161 8.50 8.21 -2.68
C ILE A 161 9.61 7.22 -3.02
N PHE A 162 10.19 6.51 -2.03
CA PHE A 162 11.20 5.50 -2.31
C PHE A 162 10.67 4.33 -3.15
N LEU A 163 9.42 3.90 -2.97
CA LEU A 163 8.81 2.89 -3.84
C LEU A 163 8.68 3.38 -5.30
N VAL A 164 8.27 4.62 -5.49
CA VAL A 164 8.22 5.23 -6.83
C VAL A 164 9.62 5.32 -7.45
N LEU A 165 10.62 5.74 -6.68
CA LEU A 165 12.01 5.78 -7.14
C LEU A 165 12.54 4.39 -7.51
N GLN A 166 12.27 3.35 -6.71
CA GLN A 166 12.59 1.96 -7.04
C GLN A 166 11.96 1.53 -8.37
N SER A 167 10.69 1.87 -8.58
CA SER A 167 9.98 1.55 -9.82
C SER A 167 10.61 2.24 -11.03
N ILE A 168 10.97 3.52 -10.89
CA ILE A 168 11.62 4.28 -11.97
C ILE A 168 13.01 3.68 -12.27
N VAL A 169 13.82 3.43 -11.24
CA VAL A 169 15.15 2.81 -11.39
C VAL A 169 15.08 1.47 -12.10
N LEU A 170 14.12 0.62 -11.72
CA LEU A 170 13.92 -0.70 -12.32
C LEU A 170 13.55 -0.61 -13.82
N LEU A 171 12.78 0.41 -14.20
CA LEU A 171 12.28 0.58 -15.57
C LEU A 171 13.27 1.31 -16.48
N THR A 172 14.09 2.23 -15.95
CA THR A 172 14.95 3.10 -16.74
C THR A 172 16.37 2.58 -16.89
N LEU A 173 16.90 1.88 -15.88
CA LEU A 173 18.27 1.37 -15.95
C LEU A 173 18.32 -0.01 -16.63
N PRO A 174 19.42 -0.28 -17.38
CA PRO A 174 19.67 -1.61 -17.92
C PRO A 174 19.85 -2.61 -16.77
N GLU A 175 19.55 -3.89 -17.05
CA GLU A 175 19.70 -4.95 -16.08
C GLU A 175 21.19 -5.24 -15.81
N ASN A 176 21.73 -4.58 -14.80
CA ASN A 176 23.09 -4.73 -14.37
C ASN A 176 23.21 -4.64 -12.84
N PHE A 177 24.41 -4.89 -12.31
CA PHE A 177 24.67 -4.85 -10.88
C PHE A 177 24.32 -3.50 -10.23
N LEU A 178 24.51 -2.39 -10.95
CA LEU A 178 24.21 -1.05 -10.46
C LEU A 178 22.69 -0.87 -10.19
N MET A 179 21.85 -1.32 -11.13
CA MET A 179 20.38 -1.25 -10.96
C MET A 179 19.94 -2.01 -9.70
N TYR A 180 20.41 -3.24 -9.52
CA TYR A 180 20.09 -4.02 -8.33
C TYR A 180 20.64 -3.39 -7.06
N GLY A 181 21.88 -2.87 -7.10
CA GLY A 181 22.49 -2.17 -5.97
C GLY A 181 21.68 -0.97 -5.49
N ILE A 182 21.22 -0.12 -6.42
CA ILE A 182 20.38 1.04 -6.08
C ILE A 182 19.03 0.57 -5.49
N ASN A 183 18.39 -0.43 -6.09
CA ASN A 183 17.09 -0.93 -5.59
C ASN A 183 17.21 -1.56 -4.19
N VAL A 184 18.28 -2.32 -3.92
CA VAL A 184 18.57 -2.89 -2.59
C VAL A 184 18.89 -1.78 -1.59
N PHE A 185 19.62 -0.76 -1.99
CA PHE A 185 19.89 0.40 -1.14
C PHE A 185 18.61 1.14 -0.75
N LEU A 186 17.72 1.41 -1.72
CA LEU A 186 16.42 2.04 -1.47
C LEU A 186 15.53 1.15 -0.57
N PHE A 187 15.54 -0.17 -0.77
CA PHE A 187 14.88 -1.11 0.14
C PHE A 187 15.42 -1.00 1.56
N GLY A 188 16.75 -0.92 1.71
CA GLY A 188 17.40 -0.70 3.01
C GLY A 188 16.94 0.59 3.69
N LEU A 189 16.78 1.70 2.94
CA LEU A 189 16.26 2.96 3.47
C LEU A 189 14.80 2.81 3.94
N VAL A 190 13.94 2.16 3.15
CA VAL A 190 12.57 1.85 3.56
C VAL A 190 12.55 1.01 4.83
N PHE A 191 13.38 -0.03 4.90
CA PHE A 191 13.50 -0.88 6.09
C PHE A 191 13.94 -0.08 7.33
N LEU A 192 14.91 0.82 7.19
CA LEU A 192 15.40 1.69 8.27
C LEU A 192 14.31 2.62 8.79
N LEU A 193 13.47 3.19 7.92
CA LEU A 193 12.34 4.03 8.33
C LEU A 193 11.34 3.30 9.22
N TYR A 194 11.16 1.99 9.02
CA TYR A 194 10.20 1.17 9.76
C TYR A 194 10.81 0.33 10.89
N LEU A 195 12.12 0.44 11.19
CA LEU A 195 12.79 -0.36 12.22
C LEU A 195 12.08 -0.32 13.58
N LYS A 196 11.64 0.85 14.02
CA LYS A 196 10.93 1.01 15.30
C LYS A 196 9.59 0.26 15.31
N ASP A 197 8.84 0.29 14.20
CA ASP A 197 7.56 -0.42 14.10
C ASP A 197 7.78 -1.94 14.04
N ILE A 198 8.81 -2.39 13.33
CA ILE A 198 9.21 -3.80 13.26
C ILE A 198 9.56 -4.32 14.67
N GLN A 199 10.38 -3.58 15.41
CA GLN A 199 10.74 -3.94 16.78
C GLN A 199 9.51 -4.04 17.69
N LEU A 200 8.59 -3.08 17.61
CA LEU A 200 7.35 -3.10 18.38
C LEU A 200 6.45 -4.29 18.03
N ILE A 201 6.36 -4.65 16.75
CA ILE A 201 5.59 -5.82 16.30
C ILE A 201 6.22 -7.11 16.85
N LEU A 202 7.54 -7.25 16.71
CA LEU A 202 8.26 -8.42 17.20
C LEU A 202 8.13 -8.58 18.74
N CYS A 203 8.30 -7.51 19.50
CA CYS A 203 8.10 -7.53 20.95
C CYS A 203 6.69 -7.98 21.33
N LYS A 204 5.65 -7.48 20.64
CA LYS A 204 4.26 -7.89 20.90
C LYS A 204 4.01 -9.37 20.58
N VAL A 205 4.60 -9.89 19.51
CA VAL A 205 4.45 -11.30 19.12
C VAL A 205 5.16 -12.23 20.10
N ILE A 206 6.38 -11.89 20.52
CA ILE A 206 7.17 -12.68 21.49
C ILE A 206 6.48 -12.71 22.86
N HIS A 207 6.00 -11.55 23.33
CA HIS A 207 5.33 -11.47 24.64
C HIS A 207 4.00 -12.23 24.69
N ARG A 208 3.27 -12.34 23.58
CA ARG A 208 2.07 -13.19 23.47
C ARG A 208 2.40 -14.69 23.49
N ARG A 209 3.54 -15.11 22.92
CA ARG A 209 3.97 -16.52 22.96
C ARG A 209 4.42 -16.98 24.33
N GLY A 210 4.97 -16.11 25.16
CA GLY A 210 5.38 -16.44 26.52
C GLY A 210 4.25 -16.53 27.55
N ARG A 211 3.00 -16.20 27.16
CA ARG A 211 1.80 -16.29 28.02
C ARG A 211 0.87 -17.48 27.67
N ARG A 212 1.27 -18.32 26.76
CA ARG A 212 0.61 -19.62 26.46
C ARG A 212 1.48 -20.76 26.95
#